data_4f0e922875bb1a1e66e28dcf928d62c9
#
_entry.id   4f0e922875bb1a1e66e28dcf928d62c9
#
_cell.length_a   1.000
_cell.length_b   1.000
_cell.length_c   1.000
_cell.angle_alpha   90.00
_cell.angle_beta   90.00
_cell.angle_gamma   90.00
#
_symmetry.space_group_name_H-M   'P 1'
#
loop_
_entity.id
_entity.type
_entity.pdbx_description
1 polymer ?
#
loop_
_entity_poly.entity_id
_entity_poly.type
_entity_poly.pdbx_seq_one_letter_code
_entity_poly.pdbx_strand_id
1 'polypeptide(L)'
;MKAKKLPVLNDPIYGFIGIDSGIIFELLSHPFFQRLRRISQMGLSYLVYPGARHSRFEHALGAMHLMNKAVMVLRKKGIEISKAEKEALSIAILLHDIGHGPFSHALEECILIDTHHEALSLGYMELLNEQFDGKLSLAIQIFNGQYPRKFMGQLVASQLDIDRLDYLKRDSFYTGATEGNINTQRIIEMFFVVDDELVVEEKGLFSVEKFIMARRLMYWQVYLHKTGVAAELLLLSLIHI
;
A
#
# COMPACT_ATOMS: atom_id res chain seq x y z
N MET A 1 4.04 35.55 5.53
CA MET A 1 4.44 34.22 6.03
C MET A 1 5.00 33.42 4.84
N LYS A 2 6.26 32.95 4.86
CA LYS A 2 6.79 32.04 3.85
C LYS A 2 6.05 30.72 4.00
N ALA A 3 5.38 30.23 2.95
CA ALA A 3 4.78 28.90 2.95
C ALA A 3 5.87 27.87 3.31
N LYS A 4 5.64 27.05 4.32
CA LYS A 4 6.57 26.00 4.75
C LYS A 4 6.67 25.01 3.59
N LYS A 5 7.81 24.97 2.93
CA LYS A 5 8.05 24.08 1.80
C LYS A 5 8.02 22.63 2.33
N LEU A 6 6.99 21.88 1.98
CA LEU A 6 6.90 20.47 2.34
C LEU A 6 7.97 19.65 1.60
N PRO A 7 8.50 18.59 2.21
CA PRO A 7 9.56 17.80 1.61
C PRO A 7 9.10 17.05 0.37
N VAL A 8 10.07 16.74 -0.47
CA VAL A 8 9.93 15.87 -1.63
C VAL A 8 10.85 14.67 -1.40
N LEU A 9 10.34 13.47 -1.58
CA LEU A 9 11.09 12.22 -1.46
C LEU A 9 11.36 11.66 -2.86
N ASN A 10 12.54 11.11 -3.08
CA ASN A 10 12.88 10.47 -4.35
C ASN A 10 12.63 8.96 -4.24
N ASP A 11 11.75 8.44 -5.11
CA ASP A 11 11.43 7.03 -5.21
C ASP A 11 11.98 6.48 -6.54
N PRO A 12 12.63 5.31 -6.57
CA PRO A 12 13.27 4.78 -7.77
C PRO A 12 12.26 4.38 -8.87
N ILE A 13 10.98 4.22 -8.53
CA ILE A 13 9.93 3.78 -9.46
C ILE A 13 9.09 4.95 -9.97
N TYR A 14 8.77 5.90 -9.08
CA TYR A 14 7.86 7.02 -9.38
C TYR A 14 8.57 8.37 -9.48
N GLY A 15 9.87 8.43 -9.18
CA GLY A 15 10.61 9.68 -9.14
C GLY A 15 10.26 10.51 -7.91
N PHE A 16 9.99 11.78 -8.08
CA PHE A 16 9.72 12.68 -6.96
C PHE A 16 8.30 12.54 -6.42
N ILE A 17 8.17 12.16 -5.16
CA ILE A 17 6.92 12.09 -4.41
C ILE A 17 6.84 13.32 -3.50
N GLY A 18 5.91 14.22 -3.80
CA GLY A 18 5.62 15.38 -2.97
C GLY A 18 4.72 15.05 -1.79
N ILE A 19 4.94 15.71 -0.67
CA ILE A 19 4.07 15.62 0.50
C ILE A 19 3.11 16.81 0.47
N ASP A 20 1.81 16.53 0.36
CA ASP A 20 0.78 17.56 0.09
C ASP A 20 0.22 18.22 1.36
N SER A 21 0.43 17.63 2.54
CA SER A 21 -0.24 18.02 3.78
C SER A 21 0.69 17.97 4.98
N GLY A 22 0.48 18.89 5.94
CA GLY A 22 1.24 18.94 7.20
C GLY A 22 1.04 17.69 8.05
N ILE A 23 -0.19 17.17 8.12
CA ILE A 23 -0.48 15.96 8.89
C ILE A 23 0.20 14.73 8.29
N ILE A 24 0.24 14.60 6.97
CA ILE A 24 0.97 13.51 6.30
C ILE A 24 2.46 13.59 6.62
N PHE A 25 3.04 14.79 6.64
CA PHE A 25 4.44 14.97 7.03
C PHE A 25 4.70 14.57 8.49
N GLU A 26 3.79 14.92 9.40
CA GLU A 26 3.90 14.55 10.82
C GLU A 26 3.77 13.04 11.00
N LEU A 27 2.82 12.39 10.32
CA LEU A 27 2.66 10.93 10.31
C LEU A 27 3.90 10.23 9.75
N LEU A 28 4.44 10.71 8.63
CA LEU A 28 5.69 10.19 8.06
C LEU A 28 6.86 10.29 9.04
N SER A 29 6.90 11.33 9.86
CA SER A 29 7.97 11.55 10.85
C SER A 29 7.74 10.78 12.15
N HIS A 30 6.55 10.20 12.35
CA HIS A 30 6.18 9.51 13.58
C HIS A 30 6.97 8.20 13.76
N PRO A 31 7.42 7.86 14.98
CA PRO A 31 8.20 6.64 15.24
C PRO A 31 7.51 5.35 14.76
N PHE A 32 6.19 5.23 14.89
CA PHE A 32 5.42 4.09 14.42
C PHE A 32 5.55 3.89 12.90
N PHE A 33 5.55 4.96 12.14
CA PHE A 33 5.73 4.89 10.70
C PHE A 33 7.21 4.71 10.31
N GLN A 34 8.12 5.39 10.99
CA GLN A 34 9.56 5.30 10.72
C GLN A 34 10.14 3.89 10.93
N ARG A 35 9.55 3.05 11.81
CA ARG A 35 9.97 1.66 11.96
C ARG A 35 9.82 0.83 10.67
N LEU A 36 8.88 1.20 9.78
CA LEU A 36 8.67 0.52 8.49
C LEU A 36 9.90 0.56 7.59
N ARG A 37 10.82 1.51 7.78
CA ARG A 37 12.12 1.55 7.06
C ARG A 37 13.00 0.33 7.35
N ARG A 38 12.77 -0.36 8.46
CA ARG A 38 13.55 -1.53 8.89
C ARG A 38 12.79 -2.84 8.67
N ILE A 39 11.61 -2.78 8.09
CA ILE A 39 10.78 -3.95 7.80
C ILE A 39 10.80 -4.16 6.29
N SER A 40 11.40 -5.28 5.87
CA SER A 40 11.43 -5.68 4.46
C SER A 40 10.02 -5.95 3.96
N GLN A 41 9.68 -5.44 2.76
CA GLN A 41 8.40 -5.73 2.11
C GLN A 41 8.24 -7.22 1.81
N MET A 42 9.31 -7.85 1.35
CA MET A 42 9.29 -9.21 0.84
C MET A 42 9.96 -10.25 1.76
N GLY A 43 10.06 -9.98 3.05
CA GLY A 43 10.61 -10.92 4.03
C GLY A 43 11.98 -11.48 3.63
N LEU A 44 12.08 -12.80 3.49
CA LEU A 44 13.31 -13.52 3.16
C LEU A 44 13.55 -13.73 1.66
N SER A 45 12.72 -13.17 0.78
CA SER A 45 12.84 -13.32 -0.68
C SER A 45 14.19 -12.83 -1.22
N TYR A 46 14.89 -11.96 -0.50
CA TYR A 46 16.24 -11.50 -0.88
C TYR A 46 17.30 -12.63 -0.94
N LEU A 47 17.03 -13.78 -0.33
CA LEU A 47 17.90 -14.97 -0.43
C LEU A 47 17.93 -15.54 -1.86
N VAL A 48 16.86 -15.31 -2.61
CA VAL A 48 16.73 -15.72 -4.02
C VAL A 48 16.91 -14.53 -4.95
N TYR A 49 16.32 -13.40 -4.58
CA TYR A 49 16.34 -12.14 -5.32
C TYR A 49 17.12 -11.07 -4.55
N PRO A 50 18.45 -10.99 -4.71
CA PRO A 50 19.29 -10.13 -3.85
C PRO A 50 18.89 -8.64 -3.85
N GLY A 51 18.22 -8.17 -4.92
CA GLY A 51 17.68 -6.82 -5.04
C GLY A 51 16.40 -6.57 -4.22
N ALA A 52 15.70 -7.61 -3.78
CA ALA A 52 14.42 -7.51 -3.04
C ALA A 52 14.64 -7.07 -1.58
N ARG A 53 15.16 -5.85 -1.40
CA ARG A 53 15.50 -5.27 -0.08
C ARG A 53 14.72 -4.00 0.25
N HIS A 54 13.78 -3.62 -0.59
CA HIS A 54 12.91 -2.48 -0.34
C HIS A 54 12.04 -2.71 0.91
N SER A 55 11.74 -1.62 1.55
CA SER A 55 11.03 -1.61 2.84
C SER A 55 9.53 -1.33 2.67
N ARG A 56 8.74 -1.67 3.68
CA ARG A 56 7.32 -1.27 3.74
C ARG A 56 7.13 0.24 3.76
N PHE A 57 8.12 1.00 4.21
CA PHE A 57 8.11 2.45 4.13
C PHE A 57 8.07 2.95 2.67
N GLU A 58 8.88 2.38 1.79
CA GLU A 58 8.92 2.76 0.37
C GLU A 58 7.64 2.36 -0.34
N HIS A 59 7.09 1.17 -0.01
CA HIS A 59 5.79 0.73 -0.51
C HIS A 59 4.66 1.68 -0.10
N ALA A 60 4.54 2.00 1.19
CA ALA A 60 3.50 2.91 1.69
C ALA A 60 3.56 4.30 1.04
N LEU A 61 4.77 4.83 0.79
CA LEU A 61 4.95 6.08 0.04
C LEU A 61 4.50 5.98 -1.40
N GLY A 62 4.86 4.88 -2.08
CA GLY A 62 4.47 4.63 -3.47
C GLY A 62 2.96 4.46 -3.61
N ALA A 63 2.34 3.70 -2.71
CA ALA A 63 0.89 3.55 -2.66
C ALA A 63 0.18 4.90 -2.44
N MET A 64 0.67 5.74 -1.51
CA MET A 64 0.13 7.09 -1.32
C MET A 64 0.27 7.95 -2.59
N HIS A 65 1.39 7.86 -3.28
CA HIS A 65 1.58 8.57 -4.56
C HIS A 65 0.57 8.12 -5.63
N LEU A 66 0.34 6.81 -5.77
CA LEU A 66 -0.67 6.28 -6.70
C LEU A 66 -2.09 6.67 -6.29
N MET A 67 -2.41 6.69 -4.98
CA MET A 67 -3.69 7.16 -4.46
C MET A 67 -3.95 8.63 -4.88
N ASN A 68 -2.97 9.51 -4.71
CA ASN A 68 -3.08 10.90 -5.13
C ASN A 68 -3.34 11.01 -6.64
N LYS A 69 -2.71 10.16 -7.46
CA LYS A 69 -2.99 10.10 -8.91
C LYS A 69 -4.40 9.61 -9.20
N ALA A 70 -4.87 8.57 -8.53
CA ALA A 70 -6.23 8.03 -8.70
C ALA A 70 -7.29 9.09 -8.36
N VAL A 71 -7.14 9.78 -7.23
CA VAL A 71 -8.04 10.88 -6.86
C VAL A 71 -8.03 12.00 -7.90
N MET A 72 -6.87 12.35 -8.43
CA MET A 72 -6.77 13.38 -9.47
C MET A 72 -7.49 12.95 -10.76
N VAL A 73 -7.35 11.70 -11.19
CA VAL A 73 -8.02 11.14 -12.36
C VAL A 73 -9.54 11.12 -12.17
N LEU A 74 -10.01 10.61 -11.05
CA LEU A 74 -11.44 10.54 -10.73
C LEU A 74 -12.08 11.94 -10.69
N ARG A 75 -11.41 12.92 -10.08
CA ARG A 75 -11.88 14.31 -10.10
C ARG A 75 -11.96 14.90 -11.51
N LYS A 76 -10.97 14.64 -12.39
CA LYS A 76 -10.99 15.05 -13.77
C LYS A 76 -12.16 14.44 -14.55
N LYS A 77 -12.63 13.28 -14.13
CA LYS A 77 -13.79 12.58 -14.70
C LYS A 77 -15.13 13.01 -14.08
N GLY A 78 -15.12 14.03 -13.21
CA GLY A 78 -16.35 14.59 -12.61
C GLY A 78 -16.78 13.93 -11.32
N ILE A 79 -15.99 12.99 -10.76
CA ILE A 79 -16.30 12.41 -9.45
C ILE A 79 -15.93 13.42 -8.37
N GLU A 80 -16.92 13.86 -7.61
CA GLU A 80 -16.71 14.78 -6.50
C GLU A 80 -15.98 14.07 -5.37
N ILE A 81 -14.79 14.53 -5.05
CA ILE A 81 -14.00 14.09 -3.89
C ILE A 81 -13.52 15.37 -3.19
N SER A 82 -13.95 15.61 -1.98
CA SER A 82 -13.58 16.79 -1.18
C SER A 82 -12.09 16.81 -0.82
N LYS A 83 -11.61 17.92 -0.29
CA LYS A 83 -10.22 18.01 0.20
C LYS A 83 -10.00 17.08 1.41
N ALA A 84 -10.99 16.99 2.30
CA ALA A 84 -10.94 16.12 3.47
C ALA A 84 -10.89 14.64 3.07
N GLU A 85 -11.74 14.22 2.10
CA GLU A 85 -11.72 12.86 1.58
C GLU A 85 -10.40 12.51 0.88
N LYS A 86 -9.83 13.44 0.08
CA LYS A 86 -8.50 13.24 -0.52
C LYS A 86 -7.43 13.01 0.56
N GLU A 87 -7.40 13.84 1.59
CA GLU A 87 -6.44 13.71 2.69
C GLU A 87 -6.64 12.40 3.44
N ALA A 88 -7.88 12.04 3.75
CA ALA A 88 -8.24 10.79 4.42
C ALA A 88 -7.85 9.55 3.60
N LEU A 89 -8.08 9.53 2.28
CA LEU A 89 -7.62 8.47 1.38
C LEU A 89 -6.09 8.35 1.37
N SER A 90 -5.38 9.48 1.36
CA SER A 90 -3.91 9.48 1.42
C SER A 90 -3.39 8.94 2.75
N ILE A 91 -4.05 9.27 3.87
CA ILE A 91 -3.71 8.74 5.20
C ILE A 91 -4.06 7.25 5.29
N ALA A 92 -5.25 6.84 4.84
CA ALA A 92 -5.69 5.45 4.89
C ALA A 92 -4.69 4.53 4.17
N ILE A 93 -4.33 4.86 2.93
CA ILE A 93 -3.36 4.06 2.16
C ILE A 93 -1.92 4.18 2.69
N LEU A 94 -1.53 5.30 3.28
CA LEU A 94 -0.21 5.46 3.89
C LEU A 94 -0.05 4.55 5.11
N LEU A 95 -1.11 4.38 5.90
CA LEU A 95 -1.08 3.66 7.16
C LEU A 95 -1.63 2.22 7.05
N HIS A 96 -2.09 1.76 5.88
CA HIS A 96 -2.74 0.46 5.74
C HIS A 96 -1.86 -0.71 6.24
N ASP A 97 -0.57 -0.63 6.03
CA ASP A 97 0.44 -1.62 6.39
C ASP A 97 1.20 -1.32 7.70
N ILE A 98 0.77 -0.29 8.47
CA ILE A 98 1.50 0.12 9.67
C ILE A 98 1.54 -0.97 10.76
N GLY A 99 0.60 -1.91 10.74
CA GLY A 99 0.53 -3.03 11.67
C GLY A 99 1.55 -4.14 11.44
N HIS A 100 2.17 -4.21 10.26
CA HIS A 100 3.12 -5.26 9.96
C HIS A 100 4.38 -5.25 10.85
N GLY A 101 4.78 -6.44 11.31
CA GLY A 101 6.06 -6.71 11.97
C GLY A 101 7.14 -7.19 10.99
N PRO A 102 8.38 -7.42 11.46
CA PRO A 102 9.41 -8.11 10.68
C PRO A 102 8.95 -9.52 10.31
N PHE A 103 9.18 -9.93 9.06
CA PHE A 103 8.76 -11.25 8.54
C PHE A 103 7.27 -11.55 8.75
N SER A 104 6.42 -10.54 8.65
CA SER A 104 5.05 -10.57 9.14
C SER A 104 4.22 -11.73 8.59
N HIS A 105 4.32 -12.05 7.31
CA HIS A 105 3.57 -13.19 6.76
C HIS A 105 4.00 -14.53 7.33
N ALA A 106 5.30 -14.72 7.62
CA ALA A 106 5.78 -15.93 8.25
C ALA A 106 5.45 -15.98 9.74
N LEU A 107 5.51 -14.85 10.45
CA LEU A 107 5.36 -14.78 11.91
C LEU A 107 3.92 -14.51 12.37
N GLU A 108 3.04 -14.07 11.48
CA GLU A 108 1.66 -13.69 11.81
C GLU A 108 0.87 -14.86 12.42
N GLU A 109 1.01 -16.05 11.84
CA GLU A 109 0.33 -17.25 12.36
C GLU A 109 0.93 -17.82 13.67
N CYS A 110 2.16 -17.42 14.01
CA CYS A 110 2.88 -18.00 15.14
C CYS A 110 2.99 -17.07 16.35
N ILE A 111 3.10 -15.77 16.13
CA ILE A 111 3.29 -14.78 17.20
C ILE A 111 1.97 -14.06 17.51
N LEU A 112 1.14 -13.86 16.51
CA LEU A 112 -0.14 -13.16 16.64
C LEU A 112 -1.27 -14.18 16.64
N ILE A 113 -1.56 -14.75 17.79
CA ILE A 113 -2.69 -15.69 17.95
C ILE A 113 -3.99 -14.90 17.70
N ASP A 114 -4.77 -15.34 16.71
CA ASP A 114 -6.09 -14.77 16.35
C ASP A 114 -6.08 -13.26 15.96
N THR A 115 -4.94 -12.71 15.57
CA THR A 115 -4.84 -11.29 15.22
C THR A 115 -4.14 -11.12 13.86
N HIS A 116 -4.80 -10.48 12.90
CA HIS A 116 -4.22 -10.15 11.59
C HIS A 116 -3.59 -8.76 11.58
N HIS A 117 -2.62 -8.53 10.69
CA HIS A 117 -1.94 -7.24 10.54
C HIS A 117 -2.90 -6.07 10.28
N GLU A 118 -4.05 -6.31 9.66
CA GLU A 118 -5.09 -5.30 9.43
C GLU A 118 -5.69 -4.78 10.74
N ALA A 119 -5.97 -5.68 11.70
CA ALA A 119 -6.44 -5.29 13.03
C ALA A 119 -5.37 -4.51 13.81
N LEU A 120 -4.10 -4.89 13.67
CA LEU A 120 -3.00 -4.11 14.25
C LEU A 120 -2.83 -2.75 13.57
N SER A 121 -2.99 -2.68 12.24
CA SER A 121 -2.97 -1.41 11.52
C SER A 121 -4.08 -0.47 12.02
N LEU A 122 -5.29 -1.00 12.20
CA LEU A 122 -6.41 -0.24 12.78
C LEU A 122 -6.07 0.26 14.19
N GLY A 123 -5.54 -0.59 15.05
CA GLY A 123 -5.13 -0.21 16.41
C GLY A 123 -4.06 0.90 16.42
N TYR A 124 -3.07 0.82 15.53
CA TYR A 124 -2.08 1.91 15.37
C TYR A 124 -2.73 3.20 14.84
N MET A 125 -3.68 3.10 13.92
CA MET A 125 -4.39 4.27 13.40
C MET A 125 -5.25 4.93 14.49
N GLU A 126 -5.89 4.15 15.36
CA GLU A 126 -6.66 4.65 16.50
C GLU A 126 -5.78 5.37 17.53
N LEU A 127 -4.63 4.78 17.89
CA LEU A 127 -3.65 5.43 18.78
C LEU A 127 -3.11 6.74 18.17
N LEU A 128 -2.84 6.75 16.87
CA LEU A 128 -2.43 7.97 16.18
C LEU A 128 -3.58 8.99 16.12
N ASN A 129 -4.83 8.54 15.95
CA ASN A 129 -5.98 9.42 15.93
C ASN A 129 -6.17 10.16 17.25
N GLU A 130 -5.95 9.49 18.39
CA GLU A 130 -5.93 10.12 19.71
C GLU A 130 -4.82 11.19 19.82
N GLN A 131 -3.60 10.87 19.37
CA GLN A 131 -2.46 11.80 19.42
C GLN A 131 -2.63 13.01 18.48
N PHE A 132 -3.41 12.85 17.41
CA PHE A 132 -3.67 13.90 16.41
C PHE A 132 -5.07 14.54 16.56
N ASP A 133 -5.65 14.52 17.75
CA ASP A 133 -6.93 15.20 18.09
C ASP A 133 -8.09 14.79 17.17
N GLY A 134 -8.20 13.51 16.80
CA GLY A 134 -9.29 12.98 15.99
C GLY A 134 -9.16 13.22 14.48
N LYS A 135 -8.04 13.74 14.00
CA LYS A 135 -7.85 14.11 12.58
C LYS A 135 -7.78 12.90 11.62
N LEU A 136 -7.58 11.69 12.13
CA LEU A 136 -7.53 10.47 11.33
C LEU A 136 -8.89 9.76 11.24
N SER A 137 -9.93 10.26 11.93
CA SER A 137 -11.23 9.58 12.04
C SER A 137 -11.85 9.20 10.68
N LEU A 138 -11.76 10.10 9.69
CA LEU A 138 -12.27 9.83 8.35
C LEU A 138 -11.45 8.75 7.62
N ALA A 139 -10.12 8.78 7.78
CA ALA A 139 -9.24 7.77 7.20
C ALA A 139 -9.50 6.38 7.79
N ILE A 140 -9.76 6.29 9.09
CA ILE A 140 -10.15 5.06 9.80
C ILE A 140 -11.47 4.52 9.27
N GLN A 141 -12.50 5.38 9.08
CA GLN A 141 -13.78 4.97 8.50
C GLN A 141 -13.63 4.43 7.08
N ILE A 142 -12.77 5.02 6.25
CA ILE A 142 -12.47 4.54 4.90
C ILE A 142 -11.75 3.20 4.97
N PHE A 143 -10.73 3.08 5.82
CA PHE A 143 -9.90 1.88 5.95
C PHE A 143 -10.72 0.66 6.42
N ASN A 144 -11.62 0.82 7.39
CA ASN A 144 -12.44 -0.26 7.93
C ASN A 144 -13.77 -0.48 7.18
N GLY A 145 -13.97 0.20 6.03
CA GLY A 145 -15.17 0.05 5.19
C GLY A 145 -16.46 0.63 5.77
N GLN A 146 -16.38 1.47 6.80
CA GLN A 146 -17.56 2.10 7.43
C GLN A 146 -17.96 3.42 6.76
N TYR A 147 -17.12 3.96 5.87
CA TYR A 147 -17.46 5.19 5.16
C TYR A 147 -18.51 4.92 4.09
N PRO A 148 -19.59 5.75 3.98
CA PRO A 148 -20.71 5.47 3.10
C PRO A 148 -20.34 5.33 1.62
N ARG A 149 -19.30 6.01 1.17
CA ARG A 149 -18.84 5.97 -0.23
C ARG A 149 -17.93 4.77 -0.45
N LYS A 150 -18.50 3.66 -0.93
CA LYS A 150 -17.84 2.35 -1.07
C LYS A 150 -16.57 2.38 -1.90
N PHE A 151 -16.56 3.11 -3.03
CA PHE A 151 -15.40 3.16 -3.92
C PHE A 151 -14.14 3.67 -3.21
N MET A 152 -14.28 4.47 -2.14
CA MET A 152 -13.12 4.96 -1.37
C MET A 152 -12.44 3.83 -0.60
N GLY A 153 -13.20 2.96 0.03
CA GLY A 153 -12.65 1.74 0.63
C GLY A 153 -12.05 0.80 -0.42
N GLN A 154 -12.70 0.68 -1.58
CA GLN A 154 -12.23 -0.16 -2.68
C GLN A 154 -10.92 0.35 -3.31
N LEU A 155 -10.65 1.66 -3.29
CA LEU A 155 -9.34 2.20 -3.67
C LEU A 155 -8.22 1.74 -2.72
N VAL A 156 -8.52 1.53 -1.44
CA VAL A 156 -7.57 1.08 -0.42
C VAL A 156 -7.41 -0.44 -0.46
N ALA A 157 -8.53 -1.18 -0.45
CA ALA A 157 -8.53 -2.64 -0.40
C ALA A 157 -9.64 -3.23 -1.26
N SER A 158 -9.30 -3.88 -2.37
CA SER A 158 -10.21 -4.58 -3.27
C SER A 158 -9.47 -5.60 -4.13
N GLN A 159 -10.07 -6.09 -5.22
CA GLN A 159 -9.37 -6.98 -6.17
C GLN A 159 -8.36 -6.24 -7.07
N LEU A 160 -8.62 -4.96 -7.33
CA LEU A 160 -7.74 -4.09 -8.11
C LEU A 160 -7.67 -2.74 -7.39
N ASP A 161 -6.82 -2.66 -6.40
CA ASP A 161 -6.63 -1.51 -5.51
C ASP A 161 -5.24 -0.87 -5.66
N ILE A 162 -5.05 0.23 -4.97
CA ILE A 162 -3.82 1.02 -5.02
C ILE A 162 -2.65 0.29 -4.35
N ASP A 163 -2.90 -0.47 -3.29
CA ASP A 163 -1.92 -1.32 -2.61
C ASP A 163 -1.30 -2.31 -3.61
N ARG A 164 -2.16 -3.13 -4.27
CA ARG A 164 -1.73 -4.13 -5.26
C ARG A 164 -1.01 -3.52 -6.45
N LEU A 165 -1.43 -2.36 -6.89
CA LEU A 165 -0.79 -1.65 -7.99
C LEU A 165 0.63 -1.21 -7.64
N ASP A 166 0.89 -0.75 -6.40
CA ASP A 166 2.25 -0.41 -5.99
C ASP A 166 3.10 -1.65 -5.79
N TYR A 167 2.68 -2.59 -4.93
CA TYR A 167 3.57 -3.69 -4.59
C TYR A 167 3.93 -4.58 -5.79
N LEU A 168 2.99 -4.89 -6.69
CA LEU A 168 3.32 -5.68 -7.88
C LEU A 168 4.38 -4.99 -8.73
N LYS A 169 4.24 -3.72 -8.98
CA LYS A 169 5.22 -2.96 -9.76
C LYS A 169 6.56 -2.85 -9.03
N ARG A 170 6.53 -2.58 -7.73
CA ARG A 170 7.70 -2.41 -6.88
C ARG A 170 8.47 -3.71 -6.72
N ASP A 171 7.79 -4.79 -6.40
CA ASP A 171 8.39 -6.11 -6.24
C ASP A 171 8.99 -6.62 -7.55
N SER A 172 8.28 -6.42 -8.69
CA SER A 172 8.82 -6.71 -10.03
C SER A 172 10.13 -5.96 -10.28
N PHE A 173 10.18 -4.68 -9.95
CA PHE A 173 11.38 -3.85 -10.14
C PHE A 173 12.56 -4.36 -9.30
N TYR A 174 12.34 -4.59 -8.00
CA TYR A 174 13.40 -4.97 -7.08
C TYR A 174 13.85 -6.42 -7.18
N THR A 175 12.97 -7.32 -7.63
CA THR A 175 13.32 -8.73 -7.90
C THR A 175 13.93 -8.94 -9.27
N GLY A 176 13.67 -8.04 -10.23
CA GLY A 176 13.99 -8.22 -11.64
C GLY A 176 13.04 -9.20 -12.37
N ALA A 177 11.94 -9.63 -11.73
CA ALA A 177 10.91 -10.47 -12.34
C ALA A 177 9.99 -9.61 -13.22
N THR A 178 10.33 -9.51 -14.50
CA THR A 178 9.66 -8.64 -15.49
C THR A 178 8.20 -8.99 -15.74
N GLU A 179 7.79 -10.21 -15.43
CA GLU A 179 6.41 -10.70 -15.52
C GLU A 179 5.45 -9.89 -14.63
N GLY A 180 5.95 -9.37 -13.50
CA GLY A 180 5.20 -8.50 -12.61
C GLY A 180 5.07 -7.05 -13.09
N ASN A 181 5.74 -6.67 -14.18
CA ASN A 181 5.71 -5.30 -14.66
C ASN A 181 4.35 -4.93 -15.27
N ILE A 182 3.61 -4.09 -14.57
CA ILE A 182 2.29 -3.56 -14.96
C ILE A 182 2.35 -2.05 -15.22
N ASN A 183 1.48 -1.57 -16.11
CA ASN A 183 1.32 -0.13 -16.35
C ASN A 183 0.28 0.45 -15.38
N THR A 184 0.73 0.77 -14.15
CA THR A 184 -0.13 1.33 -13.10
C THR A 184 -0.81 2.63 -13.52
N GLN A 185 -0.11 3.48 -14.28
CA GLN A 185 -0.68 4.73 -14.75
C GLN A 185 -1.85 4.48 -15.70
N ARG A 186 -1.72 3.55 -16.65
CA ARG A 186 -2.79 3.20 -17.57
C ARG A 186 -4.01 2.63 -16.84
N ILE A 187 -3.80 1.80 -15.83
CA ILE A 187 -4.90 1.23 -15.03
C ILE A 187 -5.64 2.35 -14.29
N ILE A 188 -4.91 3.23 -13.61
CA ILE A 188 -5.50 4.36 -12.87
C ILE A 188 -6.27 5.31 -13.80
N GLU A 189 -5.74 5.59 -15.01
CA GLU A 189 -6.44 6.42 -16.00
C GLU A 189 -7.77 5.79 -16.47
N MET A 190 -7.93 4.47 -16.32
CA MET A 190 -9.18 3.77 -16.67
C MET A 190 -10.13 3.62 -15.47
N PHE A 191 -9.76 4.04 -14.25
CA PHE A 191 -10.68 4.04 -13.12
C PHE A 191 -11.86 4.99 -13.34
N PHE A 192 -13.03 4.54 -12.94
CA PHE A 192 -14.26 5.33 -12.90
C PHE A 192 -15.12 4.89 -11.71
N VAL A 193 -16.21 5.59 -11.44
CA VAL A 193 -17.16 5.24 -10.37
C VAL A 193 -18.57 5.17 -10.95
N VAL A 194 -19.25 4.06 -10.76
CA VAL A 194 -20.66 3.84 -11.16
C VAL A 194 -21.39 3.29 -9.94
N ASP A 195 -22.51 3.90 -9.60
CA ASP A 195 -23.33 3.48 -8.45
C ASP A 195 -22.53 3.32 -7.15
N ASP A 196 -21.59 4.25 -6.92
CA ASP A 196 -20.67 4.27 -5.79
C ASP A 196 -19.67 3.09 -5.73
N GLU A 197 -19.51 2.34 -6.80
CA GLU A 197 -18.55 1.24 -6.95
C GLU A 197 -17.39 1.67 -7.86
N LEU A 198 -16.16 1.28 -7.50
CA LEU A 198 -14.98 1.48 -8.34
C LEU A 198 -15.01 0.52 -9.51
N VAL A 199 -14.99 1.04 -10.72
CA VAL A 199 -15.00 0.25 -11.96
C VAL A 199 -13.83 0.63 -12.86
N VAL A 200 -13.55 -0.20 -13.86
CA VAL A 200 -12.57 0.07 -14.91
C VAL A 200 -13.31 0.22 -16.24
N GLU A 201 -13.05 1.31 -16.96
CA GLU A 201 -13.60 1.52 -18.30
C GLU A 201 -13.20 0.39 -19.25
N GLU A 202 -14.08 -0.02 -20.15
CA GLU A 202 -13.89 -1.13 -21.10
C GLU A 202 -12.56 -1.09 -21.85
N LYS A 203 -12.11 0.11 -22.27
CA LYS A 203 -10.81 0.30 -22.91
C LYS A 203 -9.60 -0.03 -22.03
N GLY A 204 -9.82 -0.30 -20.74
CA GLY A 204 -8.83 -0.77 -19.77
C GLY A 204 -8.72 -2.29 -19.67
N LEU A 205 -9.59 -3.06 -20.32
CA LEU A 205 -9.72 -4.52 -20.19
C LEU A 205 -8.37 -5.24 -20.28
N PHE A 206 -7.60 -5.01 -21.32
CA PHE A 206 -6.29 -5.66 -21.50
C PHE A 206 -5.27 -5.31 -20.41
N SER A 207 -5.40 -4.12 -19.80
CA SER A 207 -4.54 -3.74 -18.68
C SER A 207 -4.93 -4.49 -17.40
N VAL A 208 -6.22 -4.76 -17.20
CA VAL A 208 -6.72 -5.60 -16.09
C VAL A 208 -6.33 -7.06 -16.28
N GLU A 209 -6.48 -7.60 -17.49
CA GLU A 209 -6.02 -8.97 -17.81
C GLU A 209 -4.51 -9.12 -17.53
N LYS A 210 -3.71 -8.16 -18.01
CA LYS A 210 -2.28 -8.16 -17.72
C LYS A 210 -1.98 -8.06 -16.23
N PHE A 211 -2.72 -7.26 -15.46
CA PHE A 211 -2.58 -7.16 -14.01
C PHE A 211 -2.84 -8.53 -13.33
N ILE A 212 -3.93 -9.21 -13.71
CA ILE A 212 -4.28 -10.53 -13.15
C ILE A 212 -3.18 -11.55 -13.45
N MET A 213 -2.69 -11.57 -14.71
CA MET A 213 -1.60 -12.46 -15.13
C MET A 213 -0.29 -12.14 -14.41
N ALA A 214 0.07 -10.86 -14.30
CA ALA A 214 1.27 -10.44 -13.59
C ALA A 214 1.22 -10.85 -12.12
N ARG A 215 0.09 -10.63 -11.45
CA ARG A 215 -0.12 -11.07 -10.06
C ARG A 215 0.08 -12.58 -9.92
N ARG A 216 -0.56 -13.38 -10.78
CA ARG A 216 -0.44 -14.84 -10.77
C ARG A 216 1.01 -15.30 -10.96
N LEU A 217 1.74 -14.69 -11.91
CA LEU A 217 3.12 -15.05 -12.20
C LEU A 217 4.06 -14.64 -11.05
N MET A 218 3.86 -13.47 -10.45
CA MET A 218 4.62 -13.06 -9.27
C MET A 218 4.40 -13.98 -8.08
N TYR A 219 3.15 -14.44 -7.84
CA TYR A 219 2.89 -15.43 -6.80
C TYR A 219 3.68 -16.71 -7.06
N TRP A 220 3.67 -17.21 -8.29
CA TRP A 220 4.32 -18.47 -8.62
C TRP A 220 5.84 -18.39 -8.63
N GLN A 221 6.39 -17.35 -9.25
CA GLN A 221 7.84 -17.24 -9.43
C GLN A 221 8.54 -16.65 -8.21
N VAL A 222 7.90 -15.72 -7.50
CA VAL A 222 8.54 -14.88 -6.49
C VAL A 222 8.04 -15.20 -5.08
N TYR A 223 6.76 -14.95 -4.80
CA TYR A 223 6.25 -15.04 -3.42
C TYR A 223 6.22 -16.47 -2.89
N LEU A 224 5.92 -17.44 -3.72
CA LEU A 224 5.90 -18.87 -3.38
C LEU A 224 7.18 -19.61 -3.85
N HIS A 225 8.28 -18.89 -4.06
CA HIS A 225 9.53 -19.53 -4.44
C HIS A 225 10.00 -20.48 -3.33
N LYS A 226 10.26 -21.75 -3.69
CA LYS A 226 10.55 -22.84 -2.74
C LYS A 226 11.63 -22.51 -1.70
N THR A 227 12.69 -21.81 -2.10
CA THR A 227 13.78 -21.43 -1.18
C THR A 227 13.34 -20.36 -0.18
N GLY A 228 12.53 -19.38 -0.62
CA GLY A 228 11.95 -18.37 0.28
C GLY A 228 11.04 -19.03 1.31
N VAL A 229 10.09 -19.83 0.86
CA VAL A 229 9.16 -20.59 1.73
C VAL A 229 9.92 -21.50 2.71
N ALA A 230 10.94 -22.22 2.23
CA ALA A 230 11.77 -23.08 3.10
C ALA A 230 12.51 -22.26 4.17
N ALA A 231 13.02 -21.07 3.83
CA ALA A 231 13.68 -20.19 4.79
C ALA A 231 12.70 -19.63 5.83
N GLU A 232 11.48 -19.29 5.44
CA GLU A 232 10.41 -18.86 6.35
C GLU A 232 10.01 -19.98 7.31
N LEU A 233 9.81 -21.20 6.81
CA LEU A 233 9.51 -22.37 7.64
C LEU A 233 10.64 -22.70 8.62
N LEU A 234 11.91 -22.55 8.17
CA LEU A 234 13.06 -22.71 9.07
C LEU A 234 13.08 -21.66 10.18
N LEU A 235 12.80 -20.39 9.84
CA LEU A 235 12.67 -19.32 10.82
C LEU A 235 11.60 -19.64 11.87
N LEU A 236 10.44 -20.12 11.44
CA LEU A 236 9.35 -20.54 12.32
C LEU A 236 9.78 -21.69 13.26
N SER A 237 10.47 -22.70 12.70
CA SER A 237 10.99 -23.83 13.49
C SER A 237 11.97 -23.37 14.58
N LEU A 238 12.81 -22.35 14.30
CA LEU A 238 13.76 -21.83 15.27
C LEU A 238 13.10 -21.03 16.41
N ILE A 239 11.94 -20.45 16.18
CA ILE A 239 11.19 -19.69 17.21
C ILE A 239 10.47 -20.64 18.17
N HIS A 240 10.17 -21.88 17.77
CA HIS A 240 9.47 -22.88 18.56
C HIS A 240 10.42 -23.80 19.35
N ILE A 241 11.74 -23.57 19.31
CA ILE A 241 12.73 -24.25 20.12
C ILE A 241 12.97 -23.46 21.40
#